data_3c4fe6cb3704db17e2344fc1bbace82a
#
_entry.id   3c4fe6cb3704db17e2344fc1bbace82a
#
_cell.length_a   1.000
_cell.length_b   1.000
_cell.length_c   1.000
_cell.angle_alpha   90.00
_cell.angle_beta   90.00
_cell.angle_gamma   90.00
#
_symmetry.space_group_name_H-M   'P 1'
#
loop_
_entity.id
_entity.type
_entity.pdbx_description
1 polymer ?
#
loop_
_entity_poly.entity_id
_entity_poly.type
_entity_poly.pdbx_seq_one_letter_code
_entity_poly.pdbx_strand_id
1 'polypeptide(L)'
;MPRWPLKRSDGRVWPYWRTVAGVVAAAAVLLIGGLTGHVRRASADDVDCSKAKCVALTFDDGPSPYTDRLLQVLKDNNAKATFFLIGNKVAANPDGAKRVAAAGMEIGNHTWEHPNMTTIPPADVPSQLSKANDAITAATGHTPKLFRTAGGLINDNVLAAAKQQGLADINWDVIPFDWINDSNTVATTYMLKSQIKPGAVVLFHDTYSSTVDVVYQFLPVLKANDYHVVTISQLLGPREPGSSYGRRENSAPANDLTDIPPAEIPTLANTPSPKPMPNFPITDIPGANSGGANNGA
;
A
#
# COMPACT_ATOMS: atom_id res chain seq x y z
N MET A 1 15.45 -6.94 -80.51
CA MET A 1 16.92 -7.08 -80.41
C MET A 1 17.34 -6.34 -79.12
N PRO A 2 17.78 -7.00 -78.08
CA PRO A 2 18.22 -6.33 -76.87
C PRO A 2 19.63 -5.83 -77.03
N ARG A 3 19.86 -4.53 -76.76
CA ARG A 3 21.20 -3.92 -76.77
C ARG A 3 21.92 -4.25 -75.47
N TRP A 4 23.10 -4.81 -75.56
CA TRP A 4 24.06 -5.05 -74.49
C TRP A 4 24.66 -3.72 -74.00
N PRO A 5 24.92 -3.52 -72.71
CA PRO A 5 25.54 -2.33 -72.20
C PRO A 5 27.04 -2.33 -72.49
N LEU A 6 27.57 -1.18 -72.91
CA LEU A 6 28.96 -0.94 -73.20
C LEU A 6 29.86 -1.12 -71.98
N LYS A 7 30.88 -1.92 -72.08
CA LYS A 7 31.99 -2.03 -71.11
C LYS A 7 32.80 -0.75 -71.07
N ARG A 8 33.00 -0.19 -69.89
CA ARG A 8 34.02 0.88 -69.67
C ARG A 8 35.40 0.22 -69.54
N SER A 9 36.39 0.96 -69.97
CA SER A 9 37.80 0.56 -70.15
C SER A 9 38.61 0.32 -68.85
N ASP A 10 38.00 0.40 -67.67
CA ASP A 10 38.68 0.24 -66.39
C ASP A 10 38.38 -1.05 -65.64
N GLY A 11 37.60 -1.95 -66.22
CA GLY A 11 37.41 -3.32 -65.77
C GLY A 11 36.69 -3.48 -64.41
N ARG A 12 36.10 -2.44 -63.83
CA ARG A 12 35.43 -2.55 -62.53
C ARG A 12 33.93 -2.70 -62.68
N VAL A 13 33.43 -3.81 -62.17
CA VAL A 13 32.00 -4.11 -62.05
C VAL A 13 31.58 -3.72 -60.64
N TRP A 14 30.60 -2.85 -60.52
CA TRP A 14 30.05 -2.48 -59.19
C TRP A 14 29.11 -3.61 -58.73
N PRO A 15 29.28 -4.08 -57.48
CA PRO A 15 28.37 -5.17 -56.98
C PRO A 15 27.09 -4.52 -56.47
N TYR A 16 26.03 -4.64 -57.26
CA TYR A 16 24.64 -4.28 -56.85
C TYR A 16 24.13 -5.05 -55.63
N TRP A 17 24.88 -6.05 -55.18
CA TRP A 17 24.49 -6.95 -54.08
C TRP A 17 24.67 -6.34 -52.70
N ARG A 18 25.39 -5.24 -52.50
CA ARG A 18 25.65 -4.65 -51.21
C ARG A 18 24.49 -3.77 -50.72
N THR A 19 23.70 -3.20 -51.63
CA THR A 19 22.57 -2.30 -51.26
C THR A 19 21.31 -3.04 -50.94
N VAL A 20 21.07 -4.23 -51.49
CA VAL A 20 19.86 -5.04 -51.19
C VAL A 20 19.98 -5.72 -49.83
N ALA A 21 21.17 -6.20 -49.44
CA ALA A 21 21.39 -6.86 -48.16
C ALA A 21 21.26 -5.90 -46.98
N GLY A 22 21.63 -4.60 -47.13
CA GLY A 22 21.54 -3.59 -46.10
C GLY A 22 20.09 -3.17 -45.77
N VAL A 23 19.22 -3.13 -46.77
CA VAL A 23 17.81 -2.73 -46.59
C VAL A 23 16.99 -3.86 -45.96
N VAL A 24 17.27 -5.14 -46.27
CA VAL A 24 16.57 -6.29 -45.68
C VAL A 24 16.98 -6.48 -44.22
N ALA A 25 18.26 -6.23 -43.85
CA ALA A 25 18.71 -6.33 -42.47
C ALA A 25 18.14 -5.22 -41.59
N ALA A 26 17.98 -3.98 -42.10
CA ALA A 26 17.36 -2.87 -41.38
C ALA A 26 15.86 -3.07 -41.17
N ALA A 27 15.15 -3.64 -42.15
CA ALA A 27 13.72 -3.94 -42.03
C ALA A 27 13.45 -5.10 -41.04
N ALA A 28 14.32 -6.12 -40.99
CA ALA A 28 14.19 -7.22 -40.03
C ALA A 28 14.45 -6.78 -38.58
N VAL A 29 15.39 -5.86 -38.34
CA VAL A 29 15.66 -5.31 -36.99
C VAL A 29 14.51 -4.42 -36.52
N LEU A 30 13.83 -3.69 -37.42
CA LEU A 30 12.66 -2.87 -37.07
C LEU A 30 11.41 -3.72 -36.78
N LEU A 31 11.26 -4.89 -37.41
CA LEU A 31 10.14 -5.80 -37.15
C LEU A 31 10.31 -6.63 -35.87
N ILE A 32 11.54 -6.93 -35.47
CA ILE A 32 11.81 -7.66 -34.20
C ILE A 32 11.77 -6.68 -33.01
N GLY A 33 12.20 -5.42 -33.19
CA GLY A 33 12.11 -4.39 -32.16
C GLY A 33 10.68 -3.92 -31.83
N GLY A 34 9.74 -4.11 -32.77
CA GLY A 34 8.33 -3.71 -32.58
C GLY A 34 7.47 -4.73 -31.83
N LEU A 35 7.94 -5.97 -31.62
CA LEU A 35 7.18 -7.05 -30.98
C LEU A 35 7.61 -7.34 -29.53
N THR A 36 8.67 -6.70 -29.04
CA THR A 36 8.93 -6.64 -27.60
C THR A 36 8.16 -5.46 -27.02
N GLY A 37 6.85 -5.45 -27.19
CA GLY A 37 5.96 -4.69 -26.35
C GLY A 37 6.27 -5.14 -24.93
N HIS A 38 7.06 -4.36 -24.21
CA HIS A 38 7.14 -4.48 -22.77
C HIS A 38 5.70 -4.29 -22.31
N VAL A 39 5.01 -5.36 -22.00
CA VAL A 39 3.81 -5.32 -21.17
C VAL A 39 4.34 -4.73 -19.85
N ARG A 40 4.35 -3.40 -19.74
CA ARG A 40 4.52 -2.74 -18.46
C ARG A 40 3.39 -3.31 -17.61
N ARG A 41 3.74 -4.17 -16.70
CA ARG A 41 2.85 -4.55 -15.62
C ARG A 41 2.45 -3.21 -15.00
N ALA A 42 1.16 -2.87 -15.07
CA ALA A 42 0.68 -1.65 -14.43
C ALA A 42 1.19 -1.66 -13.00
N SER A 43 1.95 -0.63 -12.63
CA SER A 43 2.34 -0.42 -11.24
C SER A 43 1.06 -0.15 -10.45
N ALA A 44 1.04 -0.49 -9.16
CA ALA A 44 -0.04 -0.05 -8.29
C ALA A 44 -0.22 1.49 -8.34
N ASP A 45 0.82 2.22 -8.78
CA ASP A 45 0.80 3.67 -8.93
C ASP A 45 -0.01 4.17 -10.14
N ASP A 46 -0.33 3.29 -11.12
CA ASP A 46 -0.99 3.66 -12.38
C ASP A 46 -2.46 3.20 -12.45
N VAL A 47 -3.05 2.74 -11.33
CA VAL A 47 -4.39 2.15 -11.30
C VAL A 47 -5.47 3.23 -11.18
N ASP A 48 -6.41 3.26 -12.12
CA ASP A 48 -7.62 4.08 -12.06
C ASP A 48 -8.72 3.35 -11.27
N CYS A 49 -8.87 3.68 -10.00
CA CYS A 49 -9.84 3.05 -9.11
C CYS A 49 -11.31 3.39 -9.42
N SER A 50 -11.56 4.32 -10.33
CA SER A 50 -12.92 4.54 -10.86
C SER A 50 -13.35 3.44 -11.84
N LYS A 51 -12.41 2.65 -12.35
CA LYS A 51 -12.62 1.60 -13.35
C LYS A 51 -12.17 0.21 -12.90
N ALA A 52 -11.32 0.14 -11.89
CA ALA A 52 -10.76 -1.09 -11.36
C ALA A 52 -11.28 -1.39 -9.95
N LYS A 53 -11.29 -2.65 -9.55
CA LYS A 53 -11.59 -3.05 -8.17
C LYS A 53 -10.39 -2.71 -7.29
N CYS A 54 -10.41 -1.58 -6.61
CA CYS A 54 -9.38 -1.20 -5.65
C CYS A 54 -9.81 -1.51 -4.22
N VAL A 55 -8.83 -1.73 -3.35
CA VAL A 55 -8.96 -1.85 -1.90
C VAL A 55 -7.74 -1.23 -1.24
N ALA A 56 -7.93 -0.51 -0.14
CA ALA A 56 -6.84 -0.01 0.67
C ALA A 56 -6.64 -0.88 1.92
N LEU A 57 -5.49 -1.53 2.02
CA LEU A 57 -5.05 -2.15 3.28
C LEU A 57 -4.34 -1.09 4.11
N THR A 58 -4.77 -0.92 5.36
CA THR A 58 -4.19 0.06 6.27
C THR A 58 -3.66 -0.62 7.53
N PHE A 59 -2.53 -0.15 8.04
CA PHE A 59 -1.83 -0.75 9.17
C PHE A 59 -1.54 0.29 10.23
N ASP A 60 -2.10 0.09 11.42
CA ASP A 60 -1.98 0.98 12.56
C ASP A 60 -0.86 0.54 13.53
N ASP A 61 -0.47 1.43 14.41
CA ASP A 61 0.42 1.21 15.55
C ASP A 61 1.91 1.04 15.24
N GLY A 62 2.32 1.05 13.98
CA GLY A 62 3.74 0.94 13.61
C GLY A 62 4.57 2.18 13.95
N PRO A 63 5.88 2.13 13.67
CA PRO A 63 6.62 0.97 13.19
C PRO A 63 6.83 -0.11 14.25
N SER A 64 6.86 -1.38 13.85
CA SER A 64 6.97 -2.54 14.71
C SER A 64 8.11 -3.49 14.27
N PRO A 65 8.43 -4.52 15.05
CA PRO A 65 9.35 -5.58 14.61
C PRO A 65 8.89 -6.34 13.37
N TYR A 66 7.61 -6.30 13.02
CA TYR A 66 7.04 -7.02 11.89
C TYR A 66 6.88 -6.16 10.63
N THR A 67 7.08 -4.84 10.74
CA THR A 67 6.91 -3.88 9.62
C THR A 67 7.74 -4.29 8.40
N ASP A 68 9.02 -4.65 8.56
CA ASP A 68 9.90 -5.00 7.45
C ASP A 68 9.42 -6.27 6.70
N ARG A 69 8.97 -7.27 7.44
CA ARG A 69 8.40 -8.48 6.86
C ARG A 69 7.12 -8.18 6.07
N LEU A 70 6.26 -7.32 6.61
CA LEU A 70 5.06 -6.85 5.92
C LEU A 70 5.38 -6.08 4.64
N LEU A 71 6.37 -5.18 4.69
CA LEU A 71 6.83 -4.44 3.50
C LEU A 71 7.32 -5.38 2.39
N GLN A 72 8.04 -6.46 2.74
CA GLN A 72 8.47 -7.46 1.78
C GLN A 72 7.28 -8.19 1.16
N VAL A 73 6.29 -8.61 1.96
CA VAL A 73 5.05 -9.25 1.49
C VAL A 73 4.29 -8.36 0.51
N LEU A 74 4.14 -7.07 0.84
CA LEU A 74 3.48 -6.09 -0.04
C LEU A 74 4.25 -5.91 -1.35
N LYS A 75 5.56 -5.76 -1.29
CA LYS A 75 6.44 -5.61 -2.45
C LYS A 75 6.35 -6.80 -3.40
N ASP A 76 6.41 -8.03 -2.87
CA ASP A 76 6.38 -9.27 -3.67
C ASP A 76 5.05 -9.44 -4.41
N ASN A 77 3.99 -8.81 -3.91
CA ASN A 77 2.66 -8.81 -4.52
C ASN A 77 2.35 -7.55 -5.33
N ASN A 78 3.30 -6.62 -5.49
CA ASN A 78 3.09 -5.31 -6.13
C ASN A 78 1.91 -4.54 -5.52
N ALA A 79 1.78 -4.61 -4.19
CA ALA A 79 0.74 -3.97 -3.41
C ALA A 79 1.27 -2.69 -2.76
N LYS A 80 0.43 -1.65 -2.70
CA LYS A 80 0.67 -0.42 -1.93
C LYS A 80 -0.31 -0.38 -0.76
N ALA A 81 0.13 0.23 0.33
CA ALA A 81 -0.66 0.31 1.55
C ALA A 81 -0.43 1.64 2.27
N THR A 82 -1.29 1.94 3.25
CA THR A 82 -1.15 3.12 4.10
C THR A 82 -0.86 2.68 5.53
N PHE A 83 0.17 3.26 6.13
CA PHE A 83 0.60 2.99 7.50
C PHE A 83 0.31 4.20 8.38
N PHE A 84 -0.52 4.04 9.41
CA PHE A 84 -0.76 5.06 10.42
C PHE A 84 0.21 4.84 11.58
N LEU A 85 1.27 5.64 11.61
CA LEU A 85 2.39 5.45 12.54
C LEU A 85 2.22 6.29 13.81
N ILE A 86 2.52 5.68 14.97
CA ILE A 86 2.52 6.36 16.26
C ILE A 86 3.79 7.20 16.38
N GLY A 87 3.65 8.50 16.68
CA GLY A 87 4.74 9.46 16.64
C GLY A 87 5.90 9.15 17.58
N ASN A 88 5.64 8.74 18.83
CA ASN A 88 6.70 8.37 19.78
C ASN A 88 7.45 7.09 19.35
N LYS A 89 6.78 6.14 18.67
CA LYS A 89 7.44 4.97 18.08
C LYS A 89 8.32 5.36 16.89
N VAL A 90 7.88 6.31 16.07
CA VAL A 90 8.71 6.87 14.99
C VAL A 90 9.93 7.58 15.57
N ALA A 91 9.76 8.39 16.61
CA ALA A 91 10.89 9.06 17.27
C ALA A 91 11.90 8.06 17.86
N ALA A 92 11.41 6.94 18.41
CA ALA A 92 12.26 5.87 18.96
C ALA A 92 12.93 5.01 17.87
N ASN A 93 12.29 4.85 16.71
CA ASN A 93 12.78 4.05 15.57
C ASN A 93 12.52 4.78 14.23
N PRO A 94 13.23 5.88 13.95
CA PRO A 94 13.04 6.65 12.73
C PRO A 94 13.36 5.85 11.46
N ASP A 95 14.28 4.89 11.53
CA ASP A 95 14.64 4.04 10.40
C ASP A 95 13.50 3.10 9.98
N GLY A 96 12.64 2.68 10.90
CA GLY A 96 11.42 1.95 10.58
C GLY A 96 10.50 2.77 9.66
N ALA A 97 10.23 4.03 10.03
CA ALA A 97 9.41 4.92 9.22
C ALA A 97 10.07 5.25 7.86
N LYS A 98 11.40 5.44 7.81
CA LYS A 98 12.15 5.62 6.56
C LYS A 98 11.97 4.43 5.60
N ARG A 99 12.01 3.19 6.12
CA ARG A 99 11.81 2.00 5.28
C ARG A 99 10.39 1.91 4.73
N VAL A 100 9.38 2.27 5.51
CA VAL A 100 7.98 2.37 5.03
C VAL A 100 7.90 3.37 3.88
N ALA A 101 8.46 4.59 4.04
CA ALA A 101 8.49 5.60 2.99
C ALA A 101 9.27 5.15 1.75
N ALA A 102 10.47 4.57 1.94
CA ALA A 102 11.34 4.09 0.85
C ALA A 102 10.70 2.94 0.04
N ALA A 103 9.81 2.15 0.65
CA ALA A 103 9.01 1.14 -0.03
C ALA A 103 7.86 1.75 -0.86
N GLY A 104 7.70 3.08 -0.85
CA GLY A 104 6.65 3.79 -1.57
C GLY A 104 5.26 3.56 -0.97
N MET A 105 5.20 3.32 0.34
CA MET A 105 3.94 3.23 1.09
C MET A 105 3.51 4.62 1.53
N GLU A 106 2.22 4.83 1.68
CA GLU A 106 1.69 6.06 2.26
C GLU A 106 1.79 6.02 3.78
N ILE A 107 2.11 7.16 4.40
CA ILE A 107 2.21 7.28 5.84
C ILE A 107 1.20 8.30 6.34
N GLY A 108 0.34 7.88 7.27
CA GLY A 108 -0.55 8.70 8.06
C GLY A 108 -0.07 8.85 9.50
N ASN A 109 -0.66 9.83 10.18
CA ASN A 109 -0.41 10.16 11.58
C ASN A 109 -1.36 9.35 12.48
N HIS A 110 -0.83 8.61 13.48
CA HIS A 110 -1.62 7.86 14.46
C HIS A 110 -1.49 8.44 15.88
N THR A 111 -1.42 9.77 15.97
CA THR A 111 -1.17 10.52 17.20
C THR A 111 0.22 10.29 17.80
N TRP A 112 0.57 11.03 18.86
CA TRP A 112 1.89 10.89 19.49
C TRP A 112 2.01 9.66 20.38
N GLU A 113 0.99 9.43 21.25
CA GLU A 113 1.01 8.39 22.30
C GLU A 113 -0.17 7.43 22.20
N HIS A 114 -0.98 7.52 21.14
CA HIS A 114 -2.16 6.70 20.93
C HIS A 114 -3.24 6.84 22.03
N PRO A 115 -3.53 8.06 22.56
CA PRO A 115 -4.59 8.24 23.54
C PRO A 115 -5.97 8.20 22.90
N ASN A 116 -7.01 7.97 23.71
CA ASN A 116 -8.36 8.30 23.29
C ASN A 116 -8.50 9.84 23.17
N MET A 117 -8.41 10.34 21.94
CA MET A 117 -8.40 11.78 21.65
C MET A 117 -9.65 12.52 22.09
N THR A 118 -10.76 11.83 22.35
CA THR A 118 -12.03 12.44 22.78
C THR A 118 -12.11 12.64 24.29
N THR A 119 -11.20 12.04 25.07
CA THR A 119 -11.20 12.07 26.54
C THR A 119 -10.03 12.81 27.16
N ILE A 120 -8.99 13.13 26.38
CA ILE A 120 -7.89 13.99 26.86
C ILE A 120 -8.34 15.46 26.91
N PRO A 121 -7.67 16.32 27.70
CA PRO A 121 -7.96 17.76 27.73
C PRO A 121 -7.91 18.34 26.31
N PRO A 122 -8.87 19.17 25.89
CA PRO A 122 -8.89 19.78 24.56
C PRO A 122 -7.61 20.52 24.18
N ALA A 123 -6.92 21.11 25.17
CA ALA A 123 -5.64 21.80 24.96
C ALA A 123 -4.49 20.85 24.55
N ASP A 124 -4.57 19.57 24.86
CA ASP A 124 -3.54 18.59 24.56
C ASP A 124 -3.71 17.97 23.17
N VAL A 125 -4.94 18.01 22.61
CA VAL A 125 -5.27 17.42 21.30
C VAL A 125 -4.34 17.90 20.19
N PRO A 126 -4.08 19.21 19.99
CA PRO A 126 -3.19 19.68 18.92
C PRO A 126 -1.76 19.12 19.05
N SER A 127 -1.25 18.97 20.28
CA SER A 127 0.12 18.50 20.51
C SER A 127 0.30 17.03 20.16
N GLN A 128 -0.75 16.20 20.31
CA GLN A 128 -0.73 14.80 19.90
C GLN A 128 -0.58 14.64 18.38
N LEU A 129 -1.19 15.53 17.62
CA LEU A 129 -1.11 15.52 16.16
C LEU A 129 0.20 16.16 15.67
N SER A 130 0.57 17.35 16.19
CA SER A 130 1.76 18.06 15.72
C SER A 130 3.05 17.30 16.01
N LYS A 131 3.24 16.78 17.24
CA LYS A 131 4.43 15.99 17.59
C LYS A 131 4.60 14.76 16.69
N ALA A 132 3.51 14.07 16.38
CA ALA A 132 3.57 12.92 15.47
C ALA A 132 3.90 13.35 14.04
N ASN A 133 3.31 14.44 13.53
CA ASN A 133 3.68 15.01 12.23
C ASN A 133 5.17 15.37 12.16
N ASP A 134 5.68 16.04 13.21
CA ASP A 134 7.09 16.45 13.28
C ASP A 134 8.02 15.24 13.25
N ALA A 135 7.74 14.20 14.04
CA ALA A 135 8.54 12.99 14.07
C ALA A 135 8.52 12.25 12.73
N ILE A 136 7.34 12.09 12.12
CA ILE A 136 7.21 11.44 10.82
C ILE A 136 7.92 12.26 9.74
N THR A 137 7.73 13.58 9.73
CA THR A 137 8.39 14.48 8.76
C THR A 137 9.91 14.45 8.91
N ALA A 138 10.41 14.50 10.14
CA ALA A 138 11.85 14.41 10.41
C ALA A 138 12.46 13.09 9.95
N ALA A 139 11.73 11.98 10.13
CA ALA A 139 12.20 10.66 9.72
C ALA A 139 12.14 10.45 8.20
N THR A 140 11.08 10.92 7.54
CA THR A 140 10.76 10.50 6.16
C THR A 140 10.93 11.61 5.11
N GLY A 141 10.99 12.87 5.53
CA GLY A 141 10.93 14.04 4.65
C GLY A 141 9.52 14.37 4.14
N HIS A 142 8.50 13.62 4.54
CA HIS A 142 7.12 13.78 4.09
C HIS A 142 6.19 14.08 5.25
N THR A 143 5.44 15.19 5.19
CA THR A 143 4.42 15.52 6.17
C THR A 143 3.12 14.77 5.86
N PRO A 144 2.56 14.01 6.84
CA PRO A 144 1.28 13.34 6.66
C PRO A 144 0.15 14.29 6.26
N LYS A 145 -0.78 13.81 5.46
CA LYS A 145 -2.03 14.49 5.11
C LYS A 145 -3.25 13.77 5.68
N LEU A 146 -3.05 12.55 6.13
CA LEU A 146 -4.05 11.69 6.71
C LEU A 146 -3.70 11.41 8.17
N PHE A 147 -4.73 11.23 8.99
CA PHE A 147 -4.56 10.72 10.34
C PHE A 147 -5.67 9.72 10.68
N ARG A 148 -5.45 8.98 11.73
CA ARG A 148 -6.44 8.11 12.37
C ARG A 148 -6.24 8.17 13.87
N THR A 149 -7.34 8.26 14.60
CA THR A 149 -7.30 8.25 16.07
C THR A 149 -7.35 6.82 16.60
N ALA A 150 -6.84 6.62 17.81
CA ALA A 150 -7.01 5.39 18.56
C ALA A 150 -8.47 4.93 18.57
N GLY A 151 -8.72 3.72 18.08
CA GLY A 151 -10.05 3.16 17.94
C GLY A 151 -11.02 3.98 17.09
N GLY A 152 -10.55 4.93 16.23
CA GLY A 152 -11.36 5.75 15.35
C GLY A 152 -12.30 6.73 16.08
N LEU A 153 -12.01 7.09 17.34
CA LEU A 153 -12.84 7.98 18.14
C LEU A 153 -12.51 9.45 17.84
N ILE A 154 -13.48 10.20 17.36
CA ILE A 154 -13.35 11.62 17.02
C ILE A 154 -14.49 12.46 17.57
N ASN A 155 -14.24 13.75 17.70
CA ASN A 155 -15.23 14.79 17.98
C ASN A 155 -14.80 16.09 17.29
N ASP A 156 -15.61 17.15 17.41
CA ASP A 156 -15.35 18.42 16.75
C ASP A 156 -14.01 19.06 17.14
N ASN A 157 -13.58 18.90 18.40
CA ASN A 157 -12.28 19.42 18.84
C ASN A 157 -11.12 18.70 18.13
N VAL A 158 -11.20 17.39 17.96
CA VAL A 158 -10.21 16.59 17.24
C VAL A 158 -10.16 16.99 15.77
N LEU A 159 -11.33 17.14 15.13
CA LEU A 159 -11.39 17.56 13.72
C LEU A 159 -10.88 19.00 13.52
N ALA A 160 -11.20 19.91 14.44
CA ALA A 160 -10.68 21.28 14.39
C ALA A 160 -9.14 21.31 14.52
N ALA A 161 -8.57 20.52 15.42
CA ALA A 161 -7.12 20.39 15.56
C ALA A 161 -6.49 19.75 14.32
N ALA A 162 -7.10 18.71 13.77
CA ALA A 162 -6.66 18.06 12.54
C ALA A 162 -6.66 19.03 11.34
N LYS A 163 -7.70 19.86 11.21
CA LYS A 163 -7.77 20.90 10.19
C LYS A 163 -6.59 21.87 10.27
N GLN A 164 -6.22 22.30 11.48
CA GLN A 164 -5.06 23.18 11.69
C GLN A 164 -3.73 22.54 11.30
N GLN A 165 -3.63 21.21 11.40
CA GLN A 165 -2.46 20.43 11.01
C GLN A 165 -2.49 19.97 9.54
N GLY A 166 -3.53 20.31 8.78
CA GLY A 166 -3.69 19.91 7.39
C GLY A 166 -4.00 18.42 7.22
N LEU A 167 -4.64 17.79 8.21
CA LEU A 167 -4.94 16.37 8.28
C LEU A 167 -6.42 16.08 8.06
N ALA A 168 -6.73 15.04 7.28
CA ALA A 168 -8.04 14.43 7.17
C ALA A 168 -8.09 13.10 7.95
N ASP A 169 -9.18 12.85 8.66
CA ASP A 169 -9.39 11.60 9.40
C ASP A 169 -9.84 10.49 8.46
N ILE A 170 -9.22 9.32 8.59
CA ILE A 170 -9.53 8.13 7.81
C ILE A 170 -9.86 6.98 8.75
N ASN A 171 -11.11 6.56 8.75
CA ASN A 171 -11.57 5.35 9.41
C ASN A 171 -11.51 4.14 8.47
N TRP A 172 -12.40 3.16 8.61
CA TRP A 172 -12.38 1.89 7.88
C TRP A 172 -13.79 1.37 7.63
N ASP A 173 -13.90 0.46 6.65
CA ASP A 173 -15.14 -0.27 6.35
C ASP A 173 -15.06 -1.72 6.81
N VAL A 174 -13.87 -2.30 6.79
CA VAL A 174 -13.64 -3.72 7.08
C VAL A 174 -12.78 -3.86 8.32
N ILE A 175 -13.29 -4.63 9.29
CA ILE A 175 -12.62 -4.90 10.56
C ILE A 175 -12.40 -6.42 10.65
N PRO A 176 -11.19 -6.91 10.38
CA PRO A 176 -10.90 -8.34 10.49
C PRO A 176 -10.60 -8.81 11.92
N PHE A 177 -10.51 -7.88 12.89
CA PHE A 177 -10.24 -8.16 14.30
C PHE A 177 -8.93 -8.91 14.53
N ASP A 178 -7.88 -8.54 13.80
CA ASP A 178 -6.56 -9.17 13.87
C ASP A 178 -5.96 -9.13 15.30
N TRP A 179 -6.18 -8.05 16.05
CA TRP A 179 -5.72 -7.90 17.43
C TRP A 179 -6.47 -8.76 18.45
N ILE A 180 -7.70 -9.19 18.14
CA ILE A 180 -8.48 -10.10 18.99
C ILE A 180 -8.16 -11.56 18.62
N ASN A 181 -7.93 -11.78 17.33
CA ASN A 181 -7.70 -13.10 16.76
C ASN A 181 -6.19 -13.39 16.57
N ASP A 182 -5.32 -12.78 17.33
CA ASP A 182 -3.87 -12.76 17.12
C ASP A 182 -3.27 -14.12 16.68
N SER A 183 -3.70 -15.21 17.29
CA SER A 183 -3.26 -16.56 16.90
C SER A 183 -4.22 -17.30 15.94
N ASN A 184 -5.34 -16.70 15.56
CA ASN A 184 -6.37 -17.33 14.74
C ASN A 184 -6.49 -16.66 13.35
N THR A 185 -5.51 -16.91 12.49
CA THR A 185 -5.49 -16.39 11.12
C THR A 185 -6.70 -16.83 10.28
N VAL A 186 -7.35 -17.96 10.63
CA VAL A 186 -8.54 -18.47 9.95
C VAL A 186 -9.72 -17.55 10.19
N ALA A 187 -9.96 -17.14 11.47
CA ALA A 187 -11.05 -16.23 11.81
C ALA A 187 -10.86 -14.87 11.14
N THR A 188 -9.65 -14.29 11.22
CA THR A 188 -9.30 -13.03 10.56
C THR A 188 -9.52 -13.11 9.04
N THR A 189 -9.07 -14.18 8.40
CA THR A 189 -9.26 -14.40 6.96
C THR A 189 -10.74 -14.54 6.59
N TYR A 190 -11.53 -15.23 7.42
CA TYR A 190 -12.97 -15.37 7.20
C TYR A 190 -13.67 -14.01 7.26
N MET A 191 -13.36 -13.18 8.26
CA MET A 191 -13.90 -11.82 8.39
C MET A 191 -13.56 -10.96 7.18
N LEU A 192 -12.33 -11.01 6.70
CA LEU A 192 -11.93 -10.33 5.48
C LEU A 192 -12.75 -10.75 4.27
N LYS A 193 -12.83 -12.07 4.02
CA LYS A 193 -13.56 -12.61 2.86
C LYS A 193 -15.04 -12.26 2.87
N SER A 194 -15.65 -12.15 4.05
CA SER A 194 -17.08 -11.84 4.20
C SER A 194 -17.42 -10.36 4.03
N GLN A 195 -16.42 -9.45 4.19
CA GLN A 195 -16.67 -8.01 4.23
C GLN A 195 -16.00 -7.25 3.05
N ILE A 196 -14.99 -7.85 2.40
CA ILE A 196 -14.24 -7.18 1.34
C ILE A 196 -15.13 -6.83 0.15
N LYS A 197 -15.00 -5.60 -0.33
CA LYS A 197 -15.68 -5.08 -1.52
C LYS A 197 -14.79 -4.04 -2.20
N PRO A 198 -15.00 -3.72 -3.48
CA PRO A 198 -14.33 -2.60 -4.12
C PRO A 198 -14.58 -1.29 -3.35
N GLY A 199 -13.52 -0.50 -3.21
CA GLY A 199 -13.56 0.76 -2.47
C GLY A 199 -13.37 0.62 -0.96
N ALA A 200 -13.24 -0.59 -0.42
CA ALA A 200 -13.11 -0.80 1.01
C ALA A 200 -11.75 -0.35 1.55
N VAL A 201 -11.78 0.20 2.76
CA VAL A 201 -10.62 0.47 3.61
C VAL A 201 -10.60 -0.58 4.72
N VAL A 202 -9.51 -1.32 4.82
CA VAL A 202 -9.34 -2.43 5.78
C VAL A 202 -8.43 -1.99 6.92
N LEU A 203 -8.90 -2.17 8.15
CA LEU A 203 -8.09 -1.94 9.36
C LEU A 203 -7.28 -3.18 9.70
N PHE A 204 -5.98 -3.02 9.83
CA PHE A 204 -5.04 -3.98 10.39
C PHE A 204 -4.06 -3.29 11.34
N HIS A 205 -3.25 -4.09 12.03
CA HIS A 205 -2.15 -3.64 12.87
C HIS A 205 -0.87 -4.39 12.48
N ASP A 206 0.21 -3.67 12.17
CA ASP A 206 1.49 -4.30 11.82
C ASP A 206 2.26 -4.81 13.05
N THR A 207 1.70 -4.67 14.22
CA THR A 207 2.25 -5.09 15.51
C THR A 207 2.07 -6.58 15.81
N TYR A 208 1.37 -7.32 14.95
CA TYR A 208 1.12 -8.76 15.11
C TYR A 208 1.73 -9.56 13.95
N SER A 209 2.48 -10.62 14.28
CA SER A 209 3.05 -11.51 13.24
C SER A 209 1.95 -12.24 12.45
N SER A 210 0.85 -12.59 13.11
CA SER A 210 -0.32 -13.21 12.51
C SER A 210 -0.99 -12.34 11.46
N THR A 211 -0.99 -11.01 11.62
CA THR A 211 -1.47 -10.07 10.60
C THR A 211 -0.64 -10.18 9.32
N VAL A 212 0.69 -10.26 9.45
CA VAL A 212 1.57 -10.45 8.28
C VAL A 212 1.28 -11.77 7.58
N ASP A 213 1.02 -12.85 8.33
CA ASP A 213 0.65 -14.17 7.79
C ASP A 213 -0.68 -14.12 7.03
N VAL A 214 -1.69 -13.42 7.59
CA VAL A 214 -2.98 -13.21 6.93
C VAL A 214 -2.81 -12.42 5.64
N VAL A 215 -2.08 -11.31 5.66
CA VAL A 215 -1.85 -10.46 4.47
C VAL A 215 -1.12 -11.26 3.39
N TYR A 216 -0.09 -12.03 3.76
CA TYR A 216 0.63 -12.90 2.82
C TYR A 216 -0.31 -13.89 2.10
N GLN A 217 -1.22 -14.51 2.84
CA GLN A 217 -2.18 -15.47 2.28
C GLN A 217 -3.31 -14.79 1.50
N PHE A 218 -3.70 -13.59 1.89
CA PHE A 218 -4.85 -12.90 1.33
C PHE A 218 -4.56 -12.11 0.06
N LEU A 219 -3.36 -11.56 -0.11
CA LEU A 219 -2.96 -10.81 -1.31
C LEU A 219 -3.12 -11.63 -2.61
N PRO A 220 -2.73 -12.91 -2.67
CA PRO A 220 -3.01 -13.75 -3.85
C PRO A 220 -4.51 -13.93 -4.12
N VAL A 221 -5.34 -13.99 -3.07
CA VAL A 221 -6.80 -14.09 -3.20
C VAL A 221 -7.37 -12.81 -3.80
N LEU A 222 -6.96 -11.64 -3.32
CA LEU A 222 -7.35 -10.36 -3.89
C LEU A 222 -6.99 -10.27 -5.36
N LYS A 223 -5.74 -10.61 -5.69
CA LYS A 223 -5.25 -10.62 -7.07
C LYS A 223 -6.02 -11.56 -8.00
N ALA A 224 -6.37 -12.77 -7.52
CA ALA A 224 -7.14 -13.76 -8.28
C ALA A 224 -8.59 -13.32 -8.53
N ASN A 225 -9.08 -12.30 -7.82
CA ASN A 225 -10.39 -11.69 -7.96
C ASN A 225 -10.33 -10.27 -8.57
N ASP A 226 -9.21 -9.94 -9.24
CA ASP A 226 -8.96 -8.67 -9.95
C ASP A 226 -8.93 -7.44 -9.04
N TYR A 227 -8.62 -7.60 -7.76
CA TYR A 227 -8.41 -6.46 -6.88
C TYR A 227 -7.00 -5.90 -6.99
N HIS A 228 -6.92 -4.57 -6.99
CA HIS A 228 -5.69 -3.81 -6.84
C HIS A 228 -5.59 -3.28 -5.42
N VAL A 229 -4.48 -3.54 -4.76
CA VAL A 229 -4.21 -3.05 -3.41
C VAL A 229 -3.43 -1.75 -3.53
N VAL A 230 -4.03 -0.67 -3.09
CA VAL A 230 -3.58 0.71 -3.30
C VAL A 230 -3.51 1.48 -1.97
N THR A 231 -2.93 2.68 -1.99
CA THR A 231 -2.96 3.59 -0.83
C THR A 231 -4.34 4.25 -0.67
N ILE A 232 -4.58 4.84 0.50
CA ILE A 232 -5.79 5.66 0.72
C ILE A 232 -5.89 6.80 -0.29
N SER A 233 -4.78 7.53 -0.52
CA SER A 233 -4.80 8.65 -1.48
C SER A 233 -5.06 8.20 -2.92
N GLN A 234 -4.63 7.01 -3.31
CA GLN A 234 -4.98 6.44 -4.61
C GLN A 234 -6.45 6.00 -4.67
N LEU A 235 -6.99 5.47 -3.58
CA LEU A 235 -8.36 5.00 -3.51
C LEU A 235 -9.37 6.15 -3.49
N LEU A 236 -9.14 7.14 -2.61
CA LEU A 236 -10.10 8.19 -2.28
C LEU A 236 -9.77 9.55 -2.91
N GLY A 237 -8.57 9.72 -3.47
CA GLY A 237 -8.09 11.03 -3.90
C GLY A 237 -7.76 11.96 -2.70
N PRO A 238 -7.46 13.24 -2.96
CA PRO A 238 -7.21 14.23 -1.92
C PRO A 238 -8.40 14.42 -1.00
N ARG A 239 -8.15 14.55 0.29
CA ARG A 239 -9.19 14.73 1.32
C ARG A 239 -9.05 16.08 2.00
N GLU A 240 -10.20 16.70 2.31
CA GLU A 240 -10.24 18.02 2.94
C GLU A 240 -9.77 17.94 4.41
N PRO A 241 -8.82 18.78 4.83
CA PRO A 241 -8.38 18.83 6.23
C PRO A 241 -9.53 19.10 7.21
N GLY A 242 -9.59 18.35 8.29
CA GLY A 242 -10.63 18.41 9.28
C GLY A 242 -11.91 17.67 8.93
N SER A 243 -11.93 16.95 7.79
CA SER A 243 -13.00 16.03 7.44
C SER A 243 -12.67 14.62 7.90
N SER A 244 -13.70 13.77 8.02
CA SER A 244 -13.56 12.37 8.40
C SER A 244 -14.17 11.47 7.32
N TYR A 245 -13.53 10.35 7.01
CA TYR A 245 -13.88 9.43 5.94
C TYR A 245 -13.84 7.97 6.43
N GLY A 246 -14.76 7.15 5.92
CA GLY A 246 -14.91 5.76 6.31
C GLY A 246 -15.93 5.57 7.41
N ARG A 247 -16.38 4.32 7.59
CA ARG A 247 -17.40 3.98 8.60
C ARG A 247 -16.76 3.26 9.76
N ARG A 248 -17.15 3.70 10.94
CA ARG A 248 -17.02 2.92 12.15
C ARG A 248 -18.41 2.59 12.68
N GLU A 249 -18.64 1.35 13.15
CA GLU A 249 -19.79 1.06 14.01
C GLU A 249 -19.78 2.04 15.17
N ASN A 250 -20.81 2.82 15.37
CA ASN A 250 -20.99 3.78 16.48
C ASN A 250 -20.35 5.17 16.36
N SER A 251 -19.85 5.63 15.25
CA SER A 251 -19.47 7.02 15.06
C SER A 251 -20.17 7.66 13.86
N ALA A 252 -20.95 8.69 14.09
CA ALA A 252 -21.36 9.62 13.07
C ALA A 252 -20.17 10.52 12.70
N PRO A 253 -20.10 11.07 11.50
CA PRO A 253 -20.99 10.88 10.38
C PRO A 253 -20.51 9.81 9.43
N ALA A 254 -21.49 9.23 8.71
CA ALA A 254 -21.20 8.39 7.56
C ALA A 254 -20.43 9.23 6.55
N ASN A 255 -19.20 8.84 6.26
CA ASN A 255 -18.43 9.50 5.23
C ASN A 255 -18.39 8.65 3.99
N ASP A 256 -18.52 9.28 3.06
CA ASP A 256 -18.63 9.21 1.64
C ASP A 256 -17.59 8.35 0.91
N LEU A 257 -17.38 7.11 1.42
CA LEU A 257 -17.06 6.01 0.52
C LEU A 257 -18.26 5.69 -0.40
N THR A 258 -19.37 6.41 -0.26
CA THR A 258 -20.53 6.37 -1.15
C THR A 258 -20.26 6.95 -2.51
N ASP A 259 -19.21 7.74 -2.69
CA ASP A 259 -18.78 8.23 -4.00
C ASP A 259 -18.13 7.13 -4.86
N ILE A 260 -17.80 5.99 -4.26
CA ILE A 260 -17.40 4.79 -4.99
C ILE A 260 -18.68 3.98 -5.24
N PRO A 261 -19.13 3.80 -6.50
CA PRO A 261 -20.35 3.06 -6.80
C PRO A 261 -20.31 1.71 -6.07
N PRO A 262 -21.39 1.28 -5.40
CA PRO A 262 -21.46 -0.04 -4.82
C PRO A 262 -21.34 -1.03 -5.98
N ALA A 263 -20.15 -1.56 -6.20
CA ALA A 263 -20.00 -2.73 -7.05
C ALA A 263 -20.77 -3.86 -6.37
N GLU A 264 -21.48 -4.67 -7.14
CA GLU A 264 -22.07 -5.91 -6.66
C GLU A 264 -21.04 -6.63 -5.80
N ILE A 265 -21.43 -7.12 -4.62
CA ILE A 265 -20.53 -7.82 -3.70
C ILE A 265 -19.89 -8.98 -4.48
N PRO A 266 -18.62 -8.88 -4.90
CA PRO A 266 -18.03 -9.96 -5.65
C PRO A 266 -17.84 -11.12 -4.67
N THR A 267 -18.43 -12.25 -4.97
CA THR A 267 -18.02 -13.47 -4.30
C THR A 267 -16.54 -13.69 -4.61
N LEU A 268 -15.69 -13.84 -3.60
CA LEU A 268 -14.29 -14.23 -3.78
C LEU A 268 -14.24 -15.71 -4.19
N ALA A 269 -14.71 -16.00 -5.41
CA ALA A 269 -14.84 -17.35 -5.94
C ALA A 269 -13.47 -18.01 -6.16
N ASN A 270 -12.46 -17.21 -6.52
CA ASN A 270 -11.13 -17.71 -6.82
C ASN A 270 -10.24 -17.60 -5.59
N THR A 271 -10.14 -18.67 -4.82
CA THR A 271 -9.25 -18.76 -3.66
C THR A 271 -8.08 -19.70 -4.02
N PRO A 272 -6.88 -19.18 -4.31
CA PRO A 272 -5.71 -20.03 -4.49
C PRO A 272 -5.41 -20.80 -3.21
N SER A 273 -4.84 -22.01 -3.36
CA SER A 273 -4.37 -22.77 -2.21
C SER A 273 -3.34 -21.97 -1.42
N PRO A 274 -3.41 -21.95 -0.07
CA PRO A 274 -2.44 -21.26 0.75
C PRO A 274 -1.04 -21.78 0.46
N LYS A 275 -0.11 -20.88 0.17
CA LYS A 275 1.31 -21.24 0.08
C LYS A 275 1.93 -21.14 1.47
N PRO A 276 2.85 -22.06 1.84
CA PRO A 276 3.61 -21.89 3.07
C PRO A 276 4.38 -20.56 3.03
N MET A 277 4.38 -19.85 4.15
CA MET A 277 5.15 -18.61 4.26
C MET A 277 6.64 -18.93 4.16
N PRO A 278 7.42 -18.26 3.30
CA PRO A 278 8.86 -18.40 3.32
C PRO A 278 9.40 -17.99 4.70
N ASN A 279 10.42 -18.71 5.18
CA ASN A 279 11.16 -18.28 6.35
C ASN A 279 11.89 -16.98 6.00
N PHE A 280 11.37 -15.85 6.46
CA PHE A 280 12.12 -14.61 6.42
C PHE A 280 13.17 -14.68 7.54
N PRO A 281 14.45 -14.51 7.24
CA PRO A 281 15.43 -14.38 8.30
C PRO A 281 15.04 -13.15 9.12
N ILE A 282 14.83 -13.34 10.40
CA ILE A 282 14.75 -12.23 11.37
C ILE A 282 16.19 -11.74 11.47
N THR A 283 16.58 -10.86 10.55
CA THR A 283 17.87 -10.18 10.63
C THR A 283 17.79 -9.27 11.83
N ASP A 284 18.64 -9.55 12.79
CA ASP A 284 18.96 -8.84 14.01
C ASP A 284 18.24 -7.50 14.18
N ILE A 285 17.13 -7.53 14.90
CA ILE A 285 16.47 -6.30 15.35
C ILE A 285 17.19 -5.88 16.63
N PRO A 286 17.93 -4.77 16.64
CA PRO A 286 18.48 -4.27 17.88
C PRO A 286 17.31 -3.93 18.82
N GLY A 287 17.15 -4.67 19.89
CA GLY A 287 16.13 -4.43 20.91
C GLY A 287 15.10 -5.55 21.15
N ALA A 288 15.09 -6.63 20.39
CA ALA A 288 14.29 -7.81 20.71
C ALA A 288 14.95 -8.60 21.86
N ASN A 289 15.00 -8.00 23.04
CA ASN A 289 15.36 -8.73 24.25
C ASN A 289 14.17 -9.60 24.66
N SER A 290 14.37 -10.90 24.60
CA SER A 290 13.53 -11.95 25.15
C SER A 290 13.11 -11.59 26.59
N GLY A 291 11.88 -11.09 26.74
CA GLY A 291 11.20 -11.03 28.02
C GLY A 291 10.95 -12.46 28.47
N GLY A 292 11.83 -12.94 29.34
CA GLY A 292 11.79 -14.28 29.90
C GLY A 292 10.46 -14.54 30.59
N ALA A 293 9.94 -15.72 30.33
CA ALA A 293 8.92 -16.35 31.14
C ALA A 293 9.35 -16.32 32.60
N ASN A 294 8.68 -15.53 33.44
CA ASN A 294 8.68 -15.74 34.87
C ASN A 294 7.52 -16.66 35.24
N ASN A 295 7.83 -17.94 35.26
CA ASN A 295 7.11 -18.91 36.10
C ASN A 295 7.54 -18.62 37.56
N GLY A 296 6.56 -18.27 38.37
CA GLY A 296 6.83 -18.10 39.81
C GLY A 296 5.53 -17.99 40.61
N ALA A 297 5.15 -19.12 41.20
CA ALA A 297 4.34 -19.34 42.41
C ALA A 297 3.02 -18.55 42.57
#